data_cc10251c39fa89b01d92a1f7b138b7ac
#
_entry.id   cc10251c39fa89b01d92a1f7b138b7ac
#
_cell.length_a   1.000
_cell.length_b   1.000
_cell.length_c   1.000
_cell.angle_alpha   90.00
_cell.angle_beta   90.00
_cell.angle_gamma   90.00
#
_symmetry.space_group_name_H-M   'P 1'
#
loop_
_entity.id
_entity.type
_entity.pdbx_description
1 polymer ?
#
loop_
_entity_poly.entity_id
_entity_poly.type
_entity_poly.pdbx_seq_one_letter_code
_entity_poly.pdbx_strand_id
1 'polypeptide(L)'
;GTCQMGYGGSVTINGGTVKATAKGNGFGIGGARIYNTGAMTVTINEGTIEATANRNNAAIGDKGKGESGVTINGGVIHAVGKGGAAGIGSKGDIRITDGELTVSAEGSGAAIGGFTDSYSERVDCESITINGDVIKSISSKDGACIGAATGGSVGSITISDAELPLLSSNKILIGWDADSPGGKLTIRNCRVASTDTLSVLTDGIRVGSNSELVIEESEIRLPHLRGIRVGGNGSIAVRDSDLHTYGIFMDENAKSPNDAKTLKRLEITDSTVLTGDIIGARGEYSSVEEIVIRGSIIRLNDEYTYNRCTIGGGEKASFGSIDIQDSQIDSRSSVNAVIGNGTQSQSYGESLIRIANSQVSVRNELFGPAIGAAYGSSGGQINILIENSTVTAKGGNLRSGTDYIPGIGKNSSGRASEIGKIQILNSTVESFRLEEKDGTNYVYDKLHTKELPGIPAENITICGSTVNGKTIDHSFDEYGKCTLCDKYDLGYCYEHGLLTLEGLTDCAHDGSEKKLTGLSHQTGENETKQLTENTDYTASYSNNVAPYTLTPEDEGFDPAKAPKVTLYGTGNYCGKAEHYFTISE
;
A
#
# COMPACT_ATOMS: atom_id res chain seq x y z
N GLY A 1 -10.66 -42.47 -16.58
CA GLY A 1 -9.97 -43.72 -16.34
C GLY A 1 -8.65 -43.52 -15.64
N THR A 2 -8.47 -44.09 -14.45
CA THR A 2 -7.23 -43.98 -13.69
C THR A 2 -6.19 -44.99 -14.26
N CYS A 3 -5.18 -44.50 -14.97
CA CYS A 3 -3.99 -45.28 -15.26
C CYS A 3 -3.03 -45.18 -14.06
N GLN A 4 -2.50 -46.32 -13.59
CA GLN A 4 -1.54 -46.31 -12.46
C GLN A 4 -0.12 -45.94 -12.89
N MET A 5 0.21 -46.06 -14.16
CA MET A 5 1.47 -45.65 -14.76
C MET A 5 1.14 -44.93 -16.06
N GLY A 6 1.38 -43.63 -16.12
CA GLY A 6 1.12 -42.79 -17.30
C GLY A 6 2.38 -42.03 -17.70
N TYR A 7 2.75 -42.15 -18.95
CA TYR A 7 3.61 -41.22 -19.65
C TYR A 7 2.74 -40.01 -19.98
N GLY A 8 3.29 -38.83 -20.07
CA GLY A 8 2.58 -37.60 -20.36
C GLY A 8 1.53 -37.73 -21.48
N GLY A 9 0.59 -36.79 -21.51
CA GLY A 9 -0.50 -36.81 -22.47
C GLY A 9 -1.32 -35.55 -22.42
N SER A 10 -2.41 -35.49 -23.19
CA SER A 10 -3.34 -34.36 -23.17
C SER A 10 -4.79 -34.83 -23.11
N VAL A 11 -5.62 -34.04 -22.44
CA VAL A 11 -7.08 -34.15 -22.49
C VAL A 11 -7.62 -32.84 -23.07
N THR A 12 -8.32 -32.92 -24.18
CA THR A 12 -8.99 -31.75 -24.79
C THR A 12 -10.49 -32.01 -24.85
N ILE A 13 -11.27 -31.08 -24.33
CA ILE A 13 -12.74 -31.10 -24.35
C ILE A 13 -13.22 -29.90 -25.17
N ASN A 14 -13.88 -30.17 -26.30
CA ASN A 14 -14.33 -29.18 -27.27
C ASN A 14 -15.86 -28.96 -27.20
N GLY A 15 -16.54 -29.52 -26.19
CA GLY A 15 -17.99 -29.41 -26.04
C GLY A 15 -18.62 -30.64 -25.41
N GLY A 16 -19.96 -30.62 -25.37
CA GLY A 16 -20.75 -31.72 -24.79
C GLY A 16 -20.84 -31.67 -23.27
N THR A 17 -21.36 -32.74 -22.65
CA THR A 17 -21.50 -32.86 -21.20
C THR A 17 -20.57 -33.96 -20.70
N VAL A 18 -19.67 -33.60 -19.77
CA VAL A 18 -18.72 -34.52 -19.15
C VAL A 18 -18.95 -34.57 -17.65
N LYS A 19 -19.23 -35.76 -17.11
CA LYS A 19 -19.31 -36.03 -15.68
C LYS A 19 -18.20 -36.98 -15.27
N ALA A 20 -17.29 -36.52 -14.40
CA ALA A 20 -16.13 -37.28 -13.98
C ALA A 20 -15.97 -37.27 -12.46
N THR A 21 -15.84 -38.45 -11.86
CA THR A 21 -15.64 -38.57 -10.40
C THR A 21 -14.48 -39.53 -10.10
N ALA A 22 -13.48 -38.99 -9.42
CA ALA A 22 -12.42 -39.82 -8.83
C ALA A 22 -12.86 -40.28 -7.43
N LYS A 23 -13.16 -41.59 -7.28
CA LYS A 23 -13.60 -42.18 -6.00
C LYS A 23 -12.47 -42.33 -4.96
N GLY A 24 -11.22 -42.34 -5.42
CA GLY A 24 -10.01 -42.47 -4.59
C GLY A 24 -9.08 -41.26 -4.77
N ASN A 25 -7.79 -41.50 -4.66
CA ASN A 25 -6.73 -40.50 -4.82
C ASN A 25 -6.39 -40.24 -6.29
N GLY A 26 -7.35 -39.94 -7.15
CA GLY A 26 -7.14 -39.67 -8.58
C GLY A 26 -7.65 -38.29 -8.95
N PHE A 27 -7.32 -37.86 -10.16
CA PHE A 27 -7.96 -36.71 -10.77
C PHE A 27 -9.32 -37.12 -11.35
N GLY A 28 -10.31 -36.24 -11.30
CA GLY A 28 -11.58 -36.43 -11.99
C GLY A 28 -11.36 -36.41 -13.51
N ILE A 29 -10.75 -35.35 -13.99
CA ILE A 29 -10.29 -35.14 -15.37
C ILE A 29 -8.82 -34.75 -15.30
N GLY A 30 -7.95 -35.52 -15.97
CA GLY A 30 -6.52 -35.19 -16.06
C GLY A 30 -5.58 -36.33 -15.69
N GLY A 31 -4.52 -36.03 -14.97
CA GLY A 31 -3.35 -36.84 -14.77
C GLY A 31 -3.53 -38.16 -14.02
N ALA A 32 -2.46 -38.96 -14.03
CA ALA A 32 -2.43 -40.27 -13.39
C ALA A 32 -2.18 -40.16 -11.87
N ARG A 33 -2.64 -41.14 -11.13
CA ARG A 33 -2.53 -41.22 -9.67
C ARG A 33 -1.09 -41.32 -9.16
N ILE A 34 -0.23 -42.10 -9.81
CA ILE A 34 1.08 -42.50 -9.30
C ILE A 34 2.10 -42.46 -10.44
N TYR A 35 3.33 -42.01 -10.14
CA TYR A 35 4.47 -42.02 -11.08
C TYR A 35 4.24 -41.32 -12.43
N ASN A 36 3.48 -40.21 -12.42
CA ASN A 36 3.42 -39.37 -13.61
C ASN A 36 4.79 -38.70 -13.82
N THR A 37 5.58 -39.22 -14.75
CA THR A 37 6.91 -38.68 -15.07
C THR A 37 6.88 -37.78 -16.30
N GLY A 38 5.75 -37.70 -17.00
CA GLY A 38 5.56 -36.90 -18.20
C GLY A 38 4.65 -35.70 -17.97
N ALA A 39 4.79 -34.68 -18.80
CA ALA A 39 3.88 -33.54 -18.85
C ALA A 39 2.45 -33.97 -19.20
N MET A 40 1.49 -33.40 -18.55
CA MET A 40 0.07 -33.63 -18.82
C MET A 40 -0.65 -32.31 -18.95
N THR A 41 -1.42 -32.11 -19.99
CA THR A 41 -2.23 -30.92 -20.19
C THR A 41 -3.73 -31.24 -20.21
N VAL A 42 -4.52 -30.38 -19.59
CA VAL A 42 -5.98 -30.42 -19.68
C VAL A 42 -6.44 -29.13 -20.34
N THR A 43 -7.12 -29.22 -21.47
CA THR A 43 -7.69 -28.07 -22.18
C THR A 43 -9.19 -28.26 -22.30
N ILE A 44 -9.94 -27.27 -21.83
CA ILE A 44 -11.40 -27.21 -21.94
C ILE A 44 -11.73 -25.96 -22.77
N ASN A 45 -12.27 -26.20 -23.97
CA ASN A 45 -12.67 -25.12 -24.87
C ASN A 45 -14.16 -24.76 -24.71
N GLU A 46 -14.99 -25.76 -24.50
CA GLU A 46 -16.44 -25.60 -24.33
C GLU A 46 -17.06 -26.80 -23.61
N GLY A 47 -18.35 -26.72 -23.30
CA GLY A 47 -19.14 -27.83 -22.75
C GLY A 47 -19.59 -27.61 -21.32
N THR A 48 -20.37 -28.57 -20.80
CA THR A 48 -20.78 -28.60 -19.38
C THR A 48 -19.99 -29.68 -18.66
N ILE A 49 -19.17 -29.25 -17.70
CA ILE A 49 -18.22 -30.11 -17.00
C ILE A 49 -18.62 -30.22 -15.53
N GLU A 50 -18.87 -31.42 -15.06
CA GLU A 50 -19.03 -31.76 -13.64
C GLU A 50 -17.88 -32.68 -13.21
N ALA A 51 -16.92 -32.16 -12.46
CA ALA A 51 -15.75 -32.93 -12.03
C ALA A 51 -15.65 -32.98 -10.49
N THR A 52 -15.33 -34.15 -9.93
CA THR A 52 -15.15 -34.32 -8.48
C THR A 52 -13.94 -35.18 -8.17
N ALA A 53 -13.11 -34.76 -7.21
CA ALA A 53 -12.08 -35.56 -6.59
C ALA A 53 -12.40 -35.77 -5.11
N ASN A 54 -12.48 -37.03 -4.64
CA ASN A 54 -13.01 -37.33 -3.31
C ASN A 54 -11.98 -37.34 -2.17
N ARG A 55 -10.67 -37.26 -2.44
CA ARG A 55 -9.63 -37.29 -1.41
C ARG A 55 -8.48 -36.32 -1.67
N ASN A 56 -7.64 -36.61 -2.65
CA ASN A 56 -6.42 -35.88 -2.96
C ASN A 56 -6.34 -35.64 -4.47
N ASN A 57 -5.32 -34.91 -4.95
CA ASN A 57 -5.13 -34.41 -6.28
C ASN A 57 -6.12 -33.28 -6.65
N ALA A 58 -6.77 -33.31 -7.80
CA ALA A 58 -7.72 -32.26 -8.19
C ALA A 58 -8.92 -32.86 -8.96
N ALA A 59 -10.05 -32.17 -8.93
CA ALA A 59 -11.19 -32.55 -9.74
C ALA A 59 -10.86 -32.39 -11.24
N ILE A 60 -10.20 -31.27 -11.60
CA ILE A 60 -9.62 -31.06 -12.94
C ILE A 60 -8.15 -30.71 -12.73
N GLY A 61 -7.23 -31.45 -13.36
CA GLY A 61 -5.85 -31.07 -13.17
C GLY A 61 -4.78 -32.11 -13.43
N ASP A 62 -3.56 -31.77 -13.01
CA ASP A 62 -2.38 -32.56 -13.22
C ASP A 62 -1.28 -32.29 -12.17
N LYS A 63 -0.38 -33.26 -11.99
CA LYS A 63 0.85 -33.17 -11.19
C LYS A 63 2.12 -33.60 -11.93
N GLY A 64 2.08 -33.65 -13.26
CA GLY A 64 3.20 -34.07 -14.08
C GLY A 64 4.43 -33.15 -13.95
N LYS A 65 5.57 -33.66 -14.42
CA LYS A 65 6.81 -32.90 -14.58
C LYS A 65 6.89 -32.33 -16.01
N GLY A 66 7.42 -31.13 -16.14
CA GLY A 66 7.57 -30.44 -17.42
C GLY A 66 6.40 -29.51 -17.73
N GLU A 67 6.10 -29.30 -19.00
CA GLU A 67 5.03 -28.41 -19.47
C GLU A 67 3.64 -29.00 -19.17
N SER A 68 3.28 -29.10 -17.90
CA SER A 68 1.96 -29.50 -17.44
C SER A 68 1.07 -28.32 -17.17
N GLY A 69 -0.25 -28.47 -17.24
CA GLY A 69 -1.14 -27.38 -16.95
C GLY A 69 -2.60 -27.63 -17.25
N VAL A 70 -3.42 -26.67 -16.81
CA VAL A 70 -4.86 -26.61 -17.08
C VAL A 70 -5.17 -25.32 -17.82
N THR A 71 -5.78 -25.44 -18.99
CA THR A 71 -6.26 -24.29 -19.78
C THR A 71 -7.77 -24.38 -19.94
N ILE A 72 -8.48 -23.33 -19.57
CA ILE A 72 -9.93 -23.21 -19.72
C ILE A 72 -10.19 -21.98 -20.59
N ASN A 73 -10.73 -22.24 -21.78
CA ASN A 73 -11.06 -21.23 -22.78
C ASN A 73 -12.57 -21.01 -22.89
N GLY A 74 -13.39 -21.77 -22.12
CA GLY A 74 -14.83 -21.65 -22.13
C GLY A 74 -15.53 -22.80 -21.42
N GLY A 75 -16.87 -22.79 -21.47
CA GLY A 75 -17.74 -23.81 -20.90
C GLY A 75 -18.31 -23.46 -19.53
N VAL A 76 -19.26 -24.30 -19.07
CA VAL A 76 -19.85 -24.23 -17.73
C VAL A 76 -19.20 -25.31 -16.88
N ILE A 77 -18.46 -24.91 -15.84
CA ILE A 77 -17.60 -25.81 -15.10
C ILE A 77 -17.98 -25.85 -13.62
N HIS A 78 -18.30 -27.04 -13.14
CA HIS A 78 -18.50 -27.35 -11.73
C HIS A 78 -17.40 -28.31 -11.27
N ALA A 79 -16.45 -27.81 -10.48
CA ALA A 79 -15.32 -28.58 -10.00
C ALA A 79 -15.27 -28.63 -8.48
N VAL A 80 -15.26 -29.85 -7.89
CA VAL A 80 -15.30 -30.06 -6.43
C VAL A 80 -14.14 -30.93 -6.00
N GLY A 81 -13.22 -30.36 -5.21
CA GLY A 81 -12.17 -31.08 -4.51
C GLY A 81 -12.56 -31.41 -3.07
N LYS A 82 -12.34 -32.64 -2.58
CA LYS A 82 -12.59 -33.05 -1.21
C LYS A 82 -11.31 -33.51 -0.53
N GLY A 83 -11.26 -33.43 0.79
CA GLY A 83 -10.06 -33.77 1.54
C GLY A 83 -8.90 -32.84 1.20
N GLY A 84 -7.80 -33.36 0.65
CA GLY A 84 -6.65 -32.58 0.18
C GLY A 84 -6.74 -32.11 -1.27
N ALA A 85 -7.83 -32.40 -1.98
CA ALA A 85 -7.97 -32.13 -3.40
C ALA A 85 -8.29 -30.65 -3.69
N ALA A 86 -7.75 -30.16 -4.81
CA ALA A 86 -8.22 -28.92 -5.40
C ALA A 86 -9.48 -29.13 -6.26
N GLY A 87 -10.26 -28.07 -6.48
CA GLY A 87 -11.27 -28.06 -7.52
C GLY A 87 -10.61 -28.07 -8.90
N ILE A 88 -9.77 -27.10 -9.20
CA ILE A 88 -8.90 -27.02 -10.37
C ILE A 88 -7.47 -26.92 -9.85
N GLY A 89 -6.60 -27.88 -10.18
CA GLY A 89 -5.25 -27.90 -9.63
C GLY A 89 -4.20 -28.40 -10.60
N SER A 90 -3.03 -27.74 -10.60
CA SER A 90 -1.90 -28.14 -11.41
C SER A 90 -0.60 -27.91 -10.68
N LYS A 91 0.42 -28.71 -10.98
CA LYS A 91 1.79 -28.41 -10.61
C LYS A 91 2.38 -27.31 -11.51
N GLY A 92 2.03 -27.32 -12.78
CA GLY A 92 2.39 -26.29 -13.75
C GLY A 92 1.38 -25.14 -13.76
N ASP A 93 1.10 -24.63 -14.94
CA ASP A 93 0.27 -23.44 -15.13
C ASP A 93 -1.24 -23.74 -15.09
N ILE A 94 -2.01 -22.83 -14.52
CA ILE A 94 -3.46 -22.79 -14.64
C ILE A 94 -3.82 -21.49 -15.36
N ARG A 95 -4.46 -21.59 -16.53
CA ARG A 95 -4.89 -20.47 -17.34
C ARG A 95 -6.40 -20.54 -17.61
N ILE A 96 -7.11 -19.50 -17.23
CA ILE A 96 -8.57 -19.39 -17.39
C ILE A 96 -8.86 -18.05 -18.07
N THR A 97 -9.45 -18.09 -19.25
CA THR A 97 -9.69 -16.92 -20.10
C THR A 97 -11.14 -16.71 -20.46
N ASP A 98 -11.98 -17.73 -20.31
CA ASP A 98 -13.41 -17.65 -20.57
C ASP A 98 -14.16 -18.80 -19.87
N GLY A 99 -15.49 -18.71 -19.77
CA GLY A 99 -16.37 -19.71 -19.17
C GLY A 99 -17.13 -19.24 -17.95
N GLU A 100 -17.92 -20.14 -17.38
CA GLU A 100 -18.65 -19.93 -16.14
C GLU A 100 -18.22 -20.96 -15.09
N LEU A 101 -17.45 -20.54 -14.11
CA LEU A 101 -16.84 -21.43 -13.15
C LEU A 101 -17.51 -21.37 -11.77
N THR A 102 -17.91 -22.53 -11.28
CA THR A 102 -18.26 -22.78 -9.87
C THR A 102 -17.29 -23.80 -9.33
N VAL A 103 -16.40 -23.37 -8.43
CA VAL A 103 -15.27 -24.18 -7.98
C VAL A 103 -15.21 -24.24 -6.47
N SER A 104 -15.02 -25.43 -5.90
CA SER A 104 -14.89 -25.57 -4.45
C SER A 104 -13.81 -26.58 -4.05
N ALA A 105 -13.22 -26.32 -2.85
CA ALA A 105 -12.39 -27.27 -2.12
C ALA A 105 -12.93 -27.47 -0.71
N GLU A 106 -13.36 -28.68 -0.39
CA GLU A 106 -13.99 -29.02 0.91
C GLU A 106 -12.96 -29.42 1.98
N GLY A 107 -11.68 -29.15 1.78
CA GLY A 107 -10.59 -29.48 2.70
C GLY A 107 -9.37 -28.58 2.52
N SER A 108 -8.16 -29.17 2.60
CA SER A 108 -6.90 -28.43 2.61
C SER A 108 -6.38 -27.96 1.24
N GLY A 109 -6.98 -28.44 0.14
CA GLY A 109 -6.66 -27.98 -1.20
C GLY A 109 -7.17 -26.58 -1.50
N ALA A 110 -6.57 -25.89 -2.45
CA ALA A 110 -7.13 -24.66 -3.01
C ALA A 110 -8.36 -24.95 -3.87
N ALA A 111 -9.29 -24.01 -3.99
CA ALA A 111 -10.34 -24.20 -4.99
C ALA A 111 -9.71 -24.14 -6.40
N ILE A 112 -8.87 -23.13 -6.69
CA ILE A 112 -8.04 -23.04 -7.89
C ILE A 112 -6.57 -22.93 -7.45
N GLY A 113 -5.74 -23.92 -7.78
CA GLY A 113 -4.31 -23.87 -7.50
C GLY A 113 -3.72 -25.13 -6.86
N GLY A 114 -3.02 -24.97 -5.75
CA GLY A 114 -2.31 -26.06 -5.07
C GLY A 114 -3.22 -27.11 -4.43
N PHE A 115 -2.72 -28.32 -4.27
CA PHE A 115 -3.44 -29.45 -3.67
C PHE A 115 -2.51 -30.40 -2.91
N THR A 116 -3.08 -31.40 -2.23
CA THR A 116 -2.33 -32.51 -1.64
C THR A 116 -2.43 -33.73 -2.56
N ASP A 117 -1.31 -34.36 -2.85
CA ASP A 117 -1.27 -35.51 -3.73
C ASP A 117 -1.64 -36.85 -3.04
N SER A 118 -1.59 -37.94 -3.77
CA SER A 118 -1.93 -39.27 -3.27
C SER A 118 -1.00 -39.80 -2.17
N TYR A 119 0.15 -39.21 -1.96
CA TYR A 119 1.09 -39.49 -0.87
C TYR A 119 0.99 -38.52 0.29
N SER A 120 -0.02 -37.66 0.28
CA SER A 120 -0.17 -36.55 1.25
C SER A 120 0.95 -35.50 1.17
N GLU A 121 1.66 -35.44 0.05
CA GLU A 121 2.61 -34.41 -0.29
C GLU A 121 1.87 -33.20 -0.89
N ARG A 122 2.33 -32.01 -0.57
CA ARG A 122 1.81 -30.79 -1.17
C ARG A 122 2.32 -30.64 -2.60
N VAL A 123 1.42 -30.21 -3.46
CA VAL A 123 1.73 -29.85 -4.84
C VAL A 123 1.49 -28.35 -4.99
N ASP A 124 2.57 -27.64 -5.15
CA ASP A 124 2.57 -26.21 -5.38
C ASP A 124 2.37 -25.94 -6.87
N CYS A 125 1.69 -24.83 -7.20
CA CYS A 125 1.38 -24.42 -8.56
C CYS A 125 2.45 -23.45 -9.07
N GLU A 126 2.88 -23.57 -10.32
CA GLU A 126 3.85 -22.64 -10.92
C GLU A 126 3.20 -21.29 -11.19
N SER A 127 2.07 -21.28 -11.90
CA SER A 127 1.33 -20.03 -12.12
C SER A 127 -0.18 -20.21 -12.19
N ILE A 128 -0.91 -19.16 -11.85
CA ILE A 128 -2.36 -19.05 -12.03
C ILE A 128 -2.64 -17.74 -12.76
N THR A 129 -3.27 -17.83 -13.93
CA THR A 129 -3.73 -16.66 -14.69
C THR A 129 -5.24 -16.75 -14.89
N ILE A 130 -5.96 -15.73 -14.43
CA ILE A 130 -7.40 -15.59 -14.61
C ILE A 130 -7.65 -14.24 -15.28
N ASN A 131 -8.37 -14.25 -16.40
CA ASN A 131 -8.74 -13.05 -17.11
C ASN A 131 -10.25 -13.06 -17.42
N GLY A 132 -10.92 -11.97 -17.15
CA GLY A 132 -12.37 -11.81 -17.38
C GLY A 132 -13.26 -12.34 -16.24
N ASP A 133 -14.55 -12.09 -16.36
CA ASP A 133 -15.61 -12.39 -15.37
C ASP A 133 -16.02 -13.86 -15.36
N VAL A 134 -15.06 -14.73 -15.26
CA VAL A 134 -15.26 -16.19 -15.41
C VAL A 134 -15.70 -16.88 -14.13
N ILE A 135 -15.43 -16.30 -12.95
CA ILE A 135 -15.77 -16.90 -11.65
C ILE A 135 -17.19 -16.52 -11.24
N LYS A 136 -18.08 -17.49 -11.16
CA LYS A 136 -19.45 -17.29 -10.64
C LYS A 136 -19.55 -17.56 -9.14
N SER A 137 -18.81 -18.53 -8.64
CA SER A 137 -18.68 -18.83 -7.23
C SER A 137 -17.41 -19.63 -6.98
N ILE A 138 -16.70 -19.29 -5.90
CA ILE A 138 -15.50 -20.00 -5.50
C ILE A 138 -15.40 -20.08 -3.98
N SER A 139 -15.10 -21.27 -3.47
CA SER A 139 -14.93 -21.47 -2.04
C SER A 139 -13.84 -22.48 -1.71
N SER A 140 -13.14 -22.25 -0.60
CA SER A 140 -12.23 -23.23 -0.03
C SER A 140 -12.44 -23.34 1.48
N LYS A 141 -12.31 -24.54 2.04
CA LYS A 141 -12.44 -24.71 3.48
C LYS A 141 -11.18 -24.25 4.22
N ASP A 142 -10.06 -24.87 3.94
CA ASP A 142 -8.80 -24.67 4.66
C ASP A 142 -7.64 -24.22 3.77
N GLY A 143 -7.76 -24.31 2.42
CA GLY A 143 -6.84 -23.74 1.46
C GLY A 143 -7.26 -22.35 0.97
N ALA A 144 -6.55 -21.78 0.02
CA ALA A 144 -6.96 -20.54 -0.64
C ALA A 144 -8.14 -20.79 -1.61
N CYS A 145 -8.97 -19.77 -1.83
CA CYS A 145 -9.89 -19.84 -2.96
C CYS A 145 -9.10 -19.85 -4.29
N ILE A 146 -8.20 -18.89 -4.46
CA ILE A 146 -7.27 -18.84 -5.59
C ILE A 146 -5.86 -18.80 -5.01
N GLY A 147 -5.06 -19.86 -5.23
CA GLY A 147 -3.72 -19.87 -4.67
C GLY A 147 -3.23 -21.23 -4.20
N ALA A 148 -2.66 -21.30 -3.01
CA ALA A 148 -2.05 -22.52 -2.50
C ALA A 148 -3.00 -23.38 -1.65
N ALA A 149 -2.71 -24.65 -1.58
CA ALA A 149 -3.17 -25.51 -0.51
C ALA A 149 -2.61 -25.03 0.85
N THR A 150 -3.17 -25.51 1.95
CA THR A 150 -2.68 -25.17 3.29
C THR A 150 -1.18 -25.40 3.43
N GLY A 151 -0.43 -24.34 3.74
CA GLY A 151 1.03 -24.33 3.90
C GLY A 151 1.82 -24.48 2.61
N GLY A 152 1.18 -24.39 1.45
CA GLY A 152 1.81 -24.42 0.13
C GLY A 152 2.18 -23.03 -0.39
N SER A 153 2.75 -23.01 -1.61
CA SER A 153 3.16 -21.82 -2.35
C SER A 153 2.60 -21.79 -3.77
N VAL A 154 2.68 -20.62 -4.39
CA VAL A 154 2.43 -20.43 -5.82
C VAL A 154 3.50 -19.50 -6.34
N GLY A 155 4.09 -19.84 -7.51
CA GLY A 155 5.13 -19.01 -8.11
C GLY A 155 4.59 -17.66 -8.58
N SER A 156 3.43 -17.63 -9.25
CA SER A 156 2.75 -16.38 -9.58
C SER A 156 1.23 -16.53 -9.69
N ILE A 157 0.52 -15.46 -9.34
CA ILE A 157 -0.92 -15.31 -9.59
C ILE A 157 -1.15 -13.99 -10.31
N THR A 158 -1.85 -14.04 -11.45
CA THR A 158 -2.30 -12.85 -12.17
C THR A 158 -3.81 -12.94 -12.36
N ILE A 159 -4.53 -11.96 -11.87
CA ILE A 159 -5.97 -11.82 -12.06
C ILE A 159 -6.19 -10.46 -12.71
N SER A 160 -6.85 -10.45 -13.87
CA SER A 160 -7.09 -9.22 -14.62
C SER A 160 -8.49 -9.18 -15.22
N ASP A 161 -9.00 -7.95 -15.34
CA ASP A 161 -10.28 -7.66 -16.00
C ASP A 161 -11.44 -8.50 -15.44
N ALA A 162 -11.47 -8.72 -14.10
CA ALA A 162 -12.33 -9.70 -13.47
C ALA A 162 -13.18 -9.12 -12.31
N GLU A 163 -14.44 -9.48 -12.27
CA GLU A 163 -15.27 -9.39 -11.08
C GLU A 163 -15.23 -10.73 -10.33
N LEU A 164 -14.76 -10.71 -9.08
CA LEU A 164 -14.67 -11.89 -8.22
C LEU A 164 -15.73 -11.81 -7.11
N PRO A 165 -16.98 -12.16 -7.39
CA PRO A 165 -18.02 -12.23 -6.38
C PRO A 165 -17.92 -13.53 -5.59
N LEU A 166 -18.40 -13.54 -4.35
CA LEU A 166 -18.60 -14.76 -3.55
C LEU A 166 -17.33 -15.58 -3.27
N LEU A 167 -16.24 -14.90 -2.91
CA LEU A 167 -15.08 -15.58 -2.34
C LEU A 167 -15.37 -15.99 -0.89
N SER A 168 -15.15 -17.26 -0.56
CA SER A 168 -15.33 -17.78 0.80
C SER A 168 -14.22 -18.76 1.18
N SER A 169 -13.49 -18.47 2.26
CA SER A 169 -12.50 -19.38 2.83
C SER A 169 -12.37 -19.17 4.35
N ASN A 170 -11.99 -20.20 5.07
CA ASN A 170 -11.67 -20.09 6.50
C ASN A 170 -10.24 -19.54 6.74
N LYS A 171 -9.38 -19.43 5.71
CA LYS A 171 -7.98 -19.02 5.87
C LYS A 171 -7.55 -17.89 4.96
N ILE A 172 -7.59 -18.09 3.66
CA ILE A 172 -7.05 -17.15 2.66
C ILE A 172 -8.01 -17.09 1.47
N LEU A 173 -8.41 -15.89 1.05
CA LEU A 173 -9.19 -15.77 -0.18
C LEU A 173 -8.29 -15.88 -1.41
N ILE A 174 -7.24 -15.06 -1.50
CA ILE A 174 -6.32 -15.07 -2.63
C ILE A 174 -4.89 -15.10 -2.11
N GLY A 175 -4.09 -16.07 -2.59
CA GLY A 175 -2.67 -16.14 -2.33
C GLY A 175 -2.18 -17.41 -1.62
N TRP A 176 -1.19 -17.29 -0.72
CA TRP A 176 -0.52 -18.41 -0.04
C TRP A 176 0.06 -18.02 1.31
N ASP A 177 0.51 -19.00 2.07
CA ASP A 177 0.98 -18.82 3.45
C ASP A 177 2.27 -17.97 3.55
N ALA A 178 2.42 -17.28 4.69
CA ALA A 178 3.54 -16.38 4.95
C ALA A 178 4.91 -17.07 4.91
N ASP A 179 5.00 -18.30 5.41
CA ASP A 179 6.25 -19.06 5.48
C ASP A 179 6.67 -19.67 4.14
N SER A 180 5.85 -19.51 3.11
CA SER A 180 6.14 -20.05 1.79
C SER A 180 7.05 -19.11 0.99
N PRO A 181 8.03 -19.63 0.27
CA PRO A 181 8.99 -18.81 -0.46
C PRO A 181 8.36 -18.07 -1.64
N GLY A 182 9.01 -17.02 -2.01
CA GLY A 182 8.71 -15.98 -2.97
C GLY A 182 7.81 -16.29 -4.15
N GLY A 183 7.09 -15.28 -4.57
CA GLY A 183 6.20 -15.29 -5.73
C GLY A 183 5.68 -13.90 -6.02
N LYS A 184 4.85 -13.79 -7.05
CA LYS A 184 4.20 -12.53 -7.42
C LYS A 184 2.70 -12.69 -7.51
N LEU A 185 1.95 -11.81 -6.84
CA LEU A 185 0.50 -11.67 -7.01
C LEU A 185 0.19 -10.32 -7.65
N THR A 186 -0.49 -10.34 -8.78
CA THR A 186 -0.98 -9.14 -9.47
C THR A 186 -2.49 -9.21 -9.61
N ILE A 187 -3.18 -8.17 -9.18
CA ILE A 187 -4.61 -7.94 -9.35
C ILE A 187 -4.75 -6.62 -10.10
N ARG A 188 -5.31 -6.65 -11.31
CA ARG A 188 -5.41 -5.48 -12.15
C ARG A 188 -6.80 -5.37 -12.80
N ASN A 189 -7.36 -4.16 -12.78
CA ASN A 189 -8.69 -3.86 -13.32
C ASN A 189 -9.74 -4.86 -12.82
N CYS A 190 -9.76 -5.09 -11.50
CA CYS A 190 -10.61 -6.10 -10.87
C CYS A 190 -11.51 -5.51 -9.81
N ARG A 191 -12.65 -6.18 -9.61
CA ARG A 191 -13.49 -5.99 -8.44
C ARG A 191 -13.46 -7.25 -7.59
N VAL A 192 -12.89 -7.15 -6.38
CA VAL A 192 -12.81 -8.26 -5.43
C VAL A 192 -13.65 -7.93 -4.21
N ALA A 193 -14.66 -8.73 -3.95
CA ALA A 193 -15.51 -8.57 -2.78
C ALA A 193 -15.69 -9.91 -2.05
N SER A 194 -15.71 -9.87 -0.72
CA SER A 194 -16.14 -11.00 0.10
C SER A 194 -17.49 -10.67 0.72
N THR A 195 -18.44 -11.57 0.59
CA THR A 195 -19.75 -11.47 1.24
C THR A 195 -19.73 -12.08 2.64
N ASP A 196 -18.63 -12.69 3.02
CA ASP A 196 -18.54 -13.40 4.28
C ASP A 196 -18.40 -12.41 5.45
N THR A 197 -19.40 -12.45 6.31
CA THR A 197 -19.33 -12.00 7.71
C THR A 197 -18.40 -12.88 8.54
N LEU A 198 -17.48 -13.60 7.86
CA LEU A 198 -16.58 -14.57 8.48
C LEU A 198 -15.60 -13.91 9.46
N SER A 199 -15.15 -14.75 10.35
CA SER A 199 -14.33 -14.38 11.47
C SER A 199 -13.13 -13.52 11.07
N VAL A 200 -12.80 -12.53 11.90
CA VAL A 200 -11.54 -11.75 11.92
C VAL A 200 -10.25 -12.62 11.85
N LEU A 201 -10.35 -13.89 11.54
CA LEU A 201 -9.25 -14.85 11.42
C LEU A 201 -8.87 -15.20 9.97
N THR A 202 -9.70 -14.84 8.98
CA THR A 202 -9.46 -15.14 7.57
C THR A 202 -8.66 -14.01 6.93
N ASP A 203 -7.58 -14.35 6.24
CA ASP A 203 -6.82 -13.40 5.43
C ASP A 203 -7.54 -13.13 4.10
N GLY A 204 -7.70 -11.88 3.73
CA GLY A 204 -8.30 -11.52 2.45
C GLY A 204 -7.34 -11.82 1.29
N ILE A 205 -6.26 -11.08 1.21
CA ILE A 205 -5.17 -11.29 0.26
C ILE A 205 -3.90 -11.53 1.06
N ARG A 206 -3.19 -12.63 0.79
CA ARG A 206 -1.96 -12.95 1.48
C ARG A 206 -0.92 -13.53 0.55
N VAL A 207 0.31 -13.04 0.63
CA VAL A 207 1.47 -13.60 -0.06
C VAL A 207 2.60 -13.87 0.94
N GLY A 208 3.41 -14.87 0.64
CA GLY A 208 4.48 -15.29 1.53
C GLY A 208 5.71 -14.36 1.54
N SER A 209 6.75 -14.82 2.21
CA SER A 209 8.01 -14.09 2.32
C SER A 209 8.72 -13.96 0.96
N ASN A 210 9.49 -12.90 0.76
CA ASN A 210 10.19 -12.56 -0.49
C ASN A 210 9.25 -12.41 -1.70
N SER A 211 8.00 -12.02 -1.47
CA SER A 211 6.96 -11.93 -2.50
C SER A 211 6.64 -10.49 -2.85
N GLU A 212 6.12 -10.29 -4.05
CA GLU A 212 5.61 -9.02 -4.53
C GLU A 212 4.08 -9.09 -4.65
N LEU A 213 3.38 -8.12 -4.08
CA LEU A 213 1.95 -7.89 -4.26
C LEU A 213 1.72 -6.59 -5.00
N VAL A 214 0.98 -6.66 -6.09
CA VAL A 214 0.60 -5.50 -6.91
C VAL A 214 -0.92 -5.48 -7.07
N ILE A 215 -1.54 -4.35 -6.74
CA ILE A 215 -2.97 -4.08 -6.95
C ILE A 215 -3.06 -2.79 -7.75
N GLU A 216 -3.64 -2.85 -8.93
CA GLU A 216 -3.74 -1.72 -9.87
C GLU A 216 -5.16 -1.60 -10.43
N GLU A 217 -5.64 -0.37 -10.60
CA GLU A 217 -6.92 -0.07 -11.27
C GLU A 217 -8.09 -0.89 -10.70
N SER A 218 -8.08 -1.17 -9.37
CA SER A 218 -8.97 -2.19 -8.79
C SER A 218 -9.80 -1.69 -7.60
N GLU A 219 -10.96 -2.30 -7.43
CA GLU A 219 -11.82 -2.12 -6.26
C GLU A 219 -11.75 -3.36 -5.36
N ILE A 220 -11.24 -3.22 -4.15
CA ILE A 220 -11.08 -4.31 -3.17
C ILE A 220 -11.96 -4.04 -1.95
N ARG A 221 -12.96 -4.88 -1.71
CA ARG A 221 -13.91 -4.78 -0.59
C ARG A 221 -13.80 -5.99 0.33
N LEU A 222 -12.91 -5.90 1.32
CA LEU A 222 -12.62 -6.97 2.29
C LEU A 222 -12.71 -6.46 3.74
N PRO A 223 -13.84 -5.84 4.16
CA PRO A 223 -13.91 -5.12 5.43
C PRO A 223 -13.81 -6.01 6.67
N HIS A 224 -14.27 -7.24 6.63
CA HIS A 224 -14.37 -8.12 7.81
C HIS A 224 -13.24 -9.14 7.92
N LEU A 225 -12.25 -9.08 7.03
CA LEU A 225 -11.13 -10.01 6.98
C LEU A 225 -9.86 -9.37 7.57
N ARG A 226 -8.83 -10.17 7.84
CA ARG A 226 -7.53 -9.69 8.31
C ARG A 226 -6.80 -8.76 7.34
N GLY A 227 -7.40 -8.43 6.20
CA GLY A 227 -6.90 -7.47 5.24
C GLY A 227 -5.93 -8.04 4.21
N ILE A 228 -4.98 -7.20 3.82
CA ILE A 228 -3.96 -7.48 2.80
C ILE A 228 -2.63 -7.68 3.52
N ARG A 229 -1.98 -8.84 3.32
CA ARG A 229 -0.80 -9.24 4.10
C ARG A 229 0.31 -9.76 3.20
N VAL A 230 1.53 -9.38 3.54
CA VAL A 230 2.75 -9.85 2.88
C VAL A 230 3.73 -10.36 3.91
N GLY A 231 4.41 -11.44 3.61
CA GLY A 231 5.49 -11.98 4.45
C GLY A 231 6.77 -11.16 4.40
N GLY A 232 7.74 -11.50 5.26
CA GLY A 232 9.01 -10.78 5.39
C GLY A 232 9.79 -10.69 4.07
N ASN A 233 10.57 -9.63 3.89
CA ASN A 233 11.33 -9.27 2.69
C ASN A 233 10.48 -9.07 1.42
N GLY A 234 9.16 -8.95 1.57
CA GLY A 234 8.26 -8.68 0.46
C GLY A 234 8.06 -7.19 0.19
N SER A 235 7.23 -6.90 -0.80
CA SER A 235 6.78 -5.55 -1.16
C SER A 235 5.30 -5.52 -1.53
N ILE A 236 4.69 -4.36 -1.33
CA ILE A 236 3.29 -4.08 -1.68
C ILE A 236 3.25 -2.81 -2.53
N ALA A 237 2.55 -2.85 -3.65
CA ALA A 237 2.21 -1.69 -4.45
C ALA A 237 0.71 -1.65 -4.71
N VAL A 238 0.08 -0.52 -4.39
CA VAL A 238 -1.33 -0.22 -4.66
C VAL A 238 -1.37 1.05 -5.49
N ARG A 239 -1.98 0.99 -6.68
CA ARG A 239 -2.05 2.11 -7.62
C ARG A 239 -3.44 2.26 -8.22
N ASP A 240 -3.90 3.48 -8.39
CA ASP A 240 -5.16 3.81 -9.05
C ASP A 240 -6.35 2.96 -8.54
N SER A 241 -6.42 2.72 -7.22
CA SER A 241 -7.30 1.70 -6.65
C SER A 241 -8.12 2.22 -5.47
N ASP A 242 -9.28 1.58 -5.25
CA ASP A 242 -10.16 1.84 -4.11
C ASP A 242 -10.22 0.61 -3.18
N LEU A 243 -9.63 0.73 -2.01
CA LEU A 243 -9.51 -0.35 -1.05
C LEU A 243 -10.33 -0.09 0.21
N HIS A 244 -11.21 -1.02 0.53
CA HIS A 244 -11.89 -1.12 1.82
C HIS A 244 -11.44 -2.40 2.51
N THR A 245 -10.51 -2.30 3.43
CA THR A 245 -9.81 -3.44 4.03
C THR A 245 -9.51 -3.20 5.50
N TYR A 246 -9.34 -4.26 6.28
CA TYR A 246 -8.94 -4.15 7.69
C TYR A 246 -7.56 -3.52 7.85
N GLY A 247 -6.59 -3.86 7.01
CA GLY A 247 -5.24 -3.30 7.02
C GLY A 247 -4.41 -3.75 5.82
N ILE A 248 -3.26 -3.11 5.63
CA ILE A 248 -2.27 -3.44 4.60
C ILE A 248 -0.91 -3.56 5.30
N PHE A 249 -0.47 -4.77 5.59
CA PHE A 249 0.70 -4.92 6.47
C PHE A 249 1.43 -6.26 6.37
N MET A 250 2.63 -6.27 6.92
CA MET A 250 3.32 -7.48 7.31
C MET A 250 2.96 -7.83 8.76
N ASP A 251 2.53 -9.05 9.02
CA ASP A 251 2.22 -9.57 10.36
C ASP A 251 2.98 -10.87 10.59
N GLU A 252 4.23 -10.73 10.95
CA GLU A 252 5.11 -11.84 11.30
C GLU A 252 5.84 -11.53 12.61
N ASN A 253 5.77 -12.48 13.54
CA ASN A 253 6.58 -12.43 14.76
C ASN A 253 7.91 -13.13 14.52
N ALA A 254 8.99 -12.41 14.65
CA ALA A 254 10.31 -13.02 14.73
C ALA A 254 10.58 -13.54 16.16
N LYS A 255 11.36 -14.61 16.27
CA LYS A 255 11.69 -15.20 17.57
C LYS A 255 12.80 -14.45 18.30
N SER A 256 13.59 -13.67 17.56
CA SER A 256 14.72 -12.90 18.08
C SER A 256 15.04 -11.73 17.14
N PRO A 257 15.82 -10.74 17.59
CA PRO A 257 16.30 -9.67 16.72
C PRO A 257 17.09 -10.15 15.49
N ASN A 258 17.73 -11.32 15.61
CA ASN A 258 18.52 -11.89 14.50
C ASN A 258 17.62 -12.51 13.39
N ASP A 259 16.37 -12.81 13.74
CA ASP A 259 15.37 -13.33 12.80
C ASP A 259 14.42 -12.23 12.33
N ALA A 260 14.77 -10.97 12.54
CA ALA A 260 13.94 -9.81 12.24
C ALA A 260 13.33 -9.90 10.84
N LYS A 261 12.05 -9.58 10.76
CA LYS A 261 11.28 -9.61 9.50
C LYS A 261 11.04 -8.18 9.04
N THR A 262 11.32 -7.93 7.78
CA THR A 262 11.25 -6.59 7.20
C THR A 262 10.38 -6.59 5.94
N LEU A 263 9.37 -5.73 5.89
CA LEU A 263 8.71 -5.38 4.65
C LEU A 263 9.57 -4.33 3.94
N LYS A 264 10.05 -4.61 2.74
CA LYS A 264 10.97 -3.71 2.03
C LYS A 264 10.32 -2.40 1.62
N ARG A 265 9.14 -2.49 1.01
CA ARG A 265 8.43 -1.32 0.51
C ARG A 265 6.92 -1.53 0.56
N LEU A 266 6.20 -0.52 1.03
CA LEU A 266 4.76 -0.39 0.91
C LEU A 266 4.48 0.93 0.18
N GLU A 267 3.90 0.85 -1.00
CA GLU A 267 3.59 1.99 -1.85
C GLU A 267 2.08 2.07 -2.10
N ILE A 268 1.50 3.26 -1.90
CA ILE A 268 0.09 3.57 -2.21
C ILE A 268 0.10 4.85 -3.03
N THR A 269 -0.32 4.77 -4.28
CA THR A 269 -0.29 5.88 -5.22
C THR A 269 -1.67 6.07 -5.86
N ASP A 270 -2.14 7.31 -5.96
CA ASP A 270 -3.37 7.72 -6.63
C ASP A 270 -4.58 6.86 -6.23
N SER A 271 -4.65 6.51 -4.93
CA SER A 271 -5.59 5.51 -4.42
C SER A 271 -6.39 6.03 -3.23
N THR A 272 -7.58 5.43 -3.04
CA THR A 272 -8.37 5.64 -1.83
C THR A 272 -8.31 4.39 -0.96
N VAL A 273 -7.93 4.54 0.31
CA VAL A 273 -7.86 3.43 1.27
C VAL A 273 -8.70 3.74 2.50
N LEU A 274 -9.72 2.94 2.72
CA LEU A 274 -10.51 2.90 3.93
C LEU A 274 -10.05 1.70 4.77
N THR A 275 -9.39 1.96 5.90
CA THR A 275 -8.76 0.92 6.72
C THR A 275 -9.08 1.06 8.21
N GLY A 276 -9.09 -0.04 8.95
CA GLY A 276 -9.37 -0.06 10.40
C GLY A 276 -8.17 -0.44 11.27
N ASP A 277 -7.04 -0.82 10.67
CA ASP A 277 -5.81 -1.23 11.38
C ASP A 277 -4.58 -0.63 10.68
N ILE A 278 -3.49 -1.33 10.59
CA ILE A 278 -2.16 -0.86 10.24
C ILE A 278 -1.96 -0.76 8.71
N ILE A 279 -1.26 0.27 8.28
CA ILE A 279 -0.55 0.36 7.00
C ILE A 279 0.95 0.32 7.33
N GLY A 280 1.60 -0.86 7.19
CA GLY A 280 3.01 -1.00 7.53
C GLY A 280 3.42 -2.36 8.07
N ALA A 281 4.01 -2.41 9.26
CA ALA A 281 4.47 -3.65 9.89
C ALA A 281 3.86 -3.86 11.28
N ARG A 282 3.62 -5.12 11.65
CA ARG A 282 3.11 -5.51 12.95
C ARG A 282 3.82 -6.77 13.43
N GLY A 283 4.08 -6.85 14.71
CA GLY A 283 4.69 -8.02 15.34
C GLY A 283 6.08 -7.75 15.91
N GLU A 284 6.49 -8.62 16.82
CA GLU A 284 7.76 -8.49 17.54
C GLU A 284 8.96 -8.65 16.58
N TYR A 285 9.91 -7.72 16.64
CA TYR A 285 11.07 -7.63 15.74
C TYR A 285 10.70 -7.54 14.26
N SER A 286 9.56 -6.94 13.93
CA SER A 286 9.19 -6.64 12.56
C SER A 286 9.40 -5.17 12.23
N SER A 287 9.60 -4.87 10.95
CA SER A 287 9.80 -3.51 10.47
C SER A 287 9.29 -3.34 9.05
N VAL A 288 9.09 -2.10 8.66
CA VAL A 288 8.93 -1.71 7.25
C VAL A 288 10.04 -0.73 6.90
N GLU A 289 10.80 -0.99 5.84
CA GLU A 289 11.90 -0.10 5.45
C GLU A 289 11.36 1.22 4.91
N GLU A 290 10.38 1.15 4.00
CA GLU A 290 9.84 2.33 3.34
C GLU A 290 8.33 2.24 3.16
N ILE A 291 7.61 3.30 3.57
CA ILE A 291 6.21 3.53 3.26
C ILE A 291 6.12 4.79 2.40
N VAL A 292 5.52 4.68 1.23
CA VAL A 292 5.29 5.80 0.30
C VAL A 292 3.80 5.93 0.03
N ILE A 293 3.25 7.12 0.30
CA ILE A 293 1.84 7.44 0.04
C ILE A 293 1.82 8.72 -0.80
N ARG A 294 1.34 8.64 -2.04
CA ARG A 294 1.31 9.76 -2.98
C ARG A 294 -0.04 9.90 -3.66
N GLY A 295 -0.51 11.13 -3.84
CA GLY A 295 -1.77 11.43 -4.53
C GLY A 295 -2.99 10.73 -3.92
N SER A 296 -2.92 10.28 -2.67
CA SER A 296 -3.84 9.29 -2.13
C SER A 296 -4.69 9.81 -0.97
N ILE A 297 -5.82 9.15 -0.74
CA ILE A 297 -6.72 9.42 0.37
C ILE A 297 -6.72 8.22 1.31
N ILE A 298 -6.24 8.42 2.54
CA ILE A 298 -6.26 7.39 3.59
C ILE A 298 -7.25 7.80 4.67
N ARG A 299 -8.23 6.96 4.95
CA ARG A 299 -9.26 7.21 5.96
C ARG A 299 -9.43 6.01 6.89
N LEU A 300 -9.75 6.32 8.15
CA LEU A 300 -10.17 5.29 9.09
C LEU A 300 -11.58 4.81 8.77
N ASN A 301 -11.78 3.51 8.80
CA ASN A 301 -13.11 2.90 8.81
C ASN A 301 -13.64 2.79 10.25
N ASP A 302 -14.68 3.54 10.56
CA ASP A 302 -15.32 3.55 11.89
C ASP A 302 -16.10 2.28 12.23
N GLU A 303 -16.31 1.37 11.29
CA GLU A 303 -16.98 0.08 11.51
C GLU A 303 -16.15 -0.90 12.33
N TYR A 304 -14.83 -0.66 12.45
CA TYR A 304 -13.95 -1.53 13.24
C TYR A 304 -13.91 -1.12 14.72
N THR A 305 -14.13 -2.09 15.59
CA THR A 305 -14.14 -1.92 17.06
C THR A 305 -12.76 -1.63 17.67
N TYR A 306 -11.68 -1.88 16.93
CA TYR A 306 -10.30 -1.63 17.35
C TYR A 306 -9.68 -0.51 16.52
N ASN A 307 -10.03 0.72 16.81
CA ASN A 307 -9.54 1.92 16.14
C ASN A 307 -8.01 2.11 16.34
N ARG A 308 -7.20 1.34 15.65
CA ARG A 308 -5.73 1.34 15.76
C ARG A 308 -5.04 1.65 14.44
N CYS A 309 -5.67 2.46 13.59
CA CYS A 309 -5.02 2.82 12.33
C CYS A 309 -3.69 3.52 12.61
N THR A 310 -2.63 2.92 12.12
CA THR A 310 -1.26 3.40 12.25
C THR A 310 -0.60 3.30 10.89
N ILE A 311 0.00 4.40 10.43
CA ILE A 311 0.91 4.37 9.29
C ILE A 311 2.32 4.25 9.85
N GLY A 312 2.96 3.10 9.63
CA GLY A 312 4.30 2.85 10.16
C GLY A 312 4.45 1.52 10.88
N GLY A 313 5.11 1.56 12.03
CA GLY A 313 5.23 0.40 12.91
C GLY A 313 4.04 0.29 13.87
N GLY A 314 3.37 -0.85 13.87
CA GLY A 314 2.38 -1.19 14.89
C GLY A 314 2.99 -1.63 16.21
N GLU A 315 2.22 -2.30 17.06
CA GLU A 315 2.73 -2.83 18.33
C GLU A 315 3.95 -3.71 18.11
N LYS A 316 5.06 -3.38 18.78
CA LYS A 316 6.37 -4.06 18.72
C LYS A 316 7.08 -4.02 17.35
N ALA A 317 6.58 -3.21 16.43
CA ALA A 317 7.16 -3.05 15.11
C ALA A 317 7.71 -1.63 14.89
N SER A 318 8.65 -1.49 13.98
CA SER A 318 9.30 -0.23 13.63
C SER A 318 9.18 0.11 12.13
N PHE A 319 9.67 1.28 11.75
CA PHE A 319 9.77 1.71 10.36
C PHE A 319 11.12 2.39 10.08
N GLY A 320 11.54 2.42 8.82
CA GLY A 320 12.69 3.21 8.35
C GLY A 320 12.26 4.59 7.87
N SER A 321 11.42 4.66 6.83
CA SER A 321 10.89 5.93 6.34
C SER A 321 9.39 5.87 6.04
N ILE A 322 8.73 7.02 6.24
CA ILE A 322 7.35 7.29 5.83
C ILE A 322 7.38 8.56 5.01
N ASP A 323 7.01 8.50 3.73
CA ASP A 323 6.92 9.63 2.81
C ASP A 323 5.47 9.78 2.35
N ILE A 324 4.80 10.83 2.83
CA ILE A 324 3.42 11.20 2.49
C ILE A 324 3.48 12.47 1.64
N GLN A 325 3.03 12.39 0.41
CA GLN A 325 3.09 13.48 -0.53
C GLN A 325 1.77 13.64 -1.29
N ASP A 326 1.35 14.89 -1.53
CA ASP A 326 0.16 15.25 -2.33
C ASP A 326 -1.11 14.47 -1.89
N SER A 327 -1.25 14.21 -0.57
CA SER A 327 -2.20 13.24 -0.05
C SER A 327 -3.11 13.82 1.04
N GLN A 328 -4.25 13.16 1.26
CA GLN A 328 -5.16 13.45 2.36
C GLN A 328 -5.19 12.28 3.34
N ILE A 329 -4.83 12.53 4.60
CA ILE A 329 -4.86 11.52 5.68
C ILE A 329 -5.84 11.96 6.75
N ASP A 330 -6.81 11.12 7.06
CA ASP A 330 -7.72 11.31 8.19
C ASP A 330 -7.79 10.01 8.99
N SER A 331 -7.14 10.01 10.16
CA SER A 331 -6.95 8.78 10.92
C SER A 331 -6.83 9.00 12.42
N ARG A 332 -7.06 7.92 13.18
CA ARG A 332 -6.90 7.91 14.64
C ARG A 332 -6.31 6.60 15.15
N SER A 333 -5.69 6.67 16.30
CA SER A 333 -5.19 5.50 17.02
C SER A 333 -5.48 5.66 18.52
N SER A 334 -5.60 4.58 19.23
CA SER A 334 -5.77 4.65 20.69
C SER A 334 -4.49 4.38 21.47
N VAL A 335 -3.52 3.68 20.89
CA VAL A 335 -2.35 3.19 21.62
C VAL A 335 -1.04 3.55 20.92
N ASN A 336 -0.93 3.27 19.63
CA ASN A 336 0.25 3.55 18.81
C ASN A 336 0.27 5.01 18.37
N ALA A 337 1.39 5.52 17.89
CA ALA A 337 1.36 6.72 17.07
C ALA A 337 0.44 6.49 15.85
N VAL A 338 -0.25 7.53 15.39
CA VAL A 338 -1.06 7.39 14.16
C VAL A 338 -0.16 7.34 12.94
N ILE A 339 0.89 8.16 12.93
CA ILE A 339 1.98 8.12 11.95
C ILE A 339 3.30 7.97 12.73
N GLY A 340 3.97 6.83 12.61
CA GLY A 340 5.23 6.59 13.29
C GLY A 340 5.38 5.21 13.93
N ASN A 341 6.00 5.16 15.10
CA ASN A 341 6.27 3.91 15.83
C ASN A 341 5.07 3.46 16.69
N GLY A 342 4.90 2.15 16.75
CA GLY A 342 4.01 1.52 17.70
C GLY A 342 4.55 1.46 19.12
N THR A 343 3.68 1.06 20.05
CA THR A 343 4.07 0.79 21.43
C THR A 343 5.04 -0.39 21.51
N GLN A 344 6.03 -0.28 22.42
CA GLN A 344 7.05 -1.31 22.65
C GLN A 344 7.87 -1.71 21.41
N SER A 345 7.90 -0.86 20.37
CA SER A 345 8.74 -1.08 19.20
C SER A 345 10.23 -0.94 19.54
N GLN A 346 11.06 -1.67 18.80
CA GLN A 346 12.51 -1.51 18.85
C GLN A 346 12.98 -1.01 17.49
N SER A 347 13.53 0.21 17.48
CA SER A 347 14.04 0.86 16.27
C SER A 347 15.55 0.85 16.31
N TYR A 348 16.21 0.47 15.22
CA TYR A 348 17.65 0.47 15.12
C TYR A 348 18.07 1.44 14.01
N GLY A 349 18.57 2.61 14.41
CA GLY A 349 19.04 3.63 13.47
C GLY A 349 18.12 4.86 13.36
N GLU A 350 18.32 5.63 12.29
CA GLU A 350 17.53 6.83 12.02
C GLU A 350 16.32 6.49 11.16
N SER A 351 15.16 7.06 11.54
CA SER A 351 13.91 6.97 10.81
C SER A 351 13.46 8.35 10.37
N LEU A 352 12.75 8.45 9.25
CA LEU A 352 12.22 9.71 8.73
C LEU A 352 10.69 9.63 8.55
N ILE A 353 9.99 10.64 9.03
CA ILE A 353 8.59 10.93 8.66
C ILE A 353 8.62 12.23 7.85
N ARG A 354 8.27 12.14 6.57
CA ARG A 354 8.10 13.29 5.69
C ARG A 354 6.63 13.44 5.31
N ILE A 355 6.11 14.64 5.46
CA ILE A 355 4.76 15.03 5.03
C ILE A 355 4.91 16.27 4.15
N ALA A 356 4.59 16.15 2.87
CA ALA A 356 4.77 17.21 1.89
C ALA A 356 3.50 17.46 1.08
N ASN A 357 3.16 18.72 0.80
CA ASN A 357 2.03 19.14 -0.03
C ASN A 357 0.70 18.45 0.36
N SER A 358 0.50 18.15 1.65
CA SER A 358 -0.54 17.23 2.10
C SER A 358 -1.47 17.86 3.14
N GLN A 359 -2.67 17.28 3.24
CA GLN A 359 -3.62 17.59 4.30
C GLN A 359 -3.72 16.40 5.27
N VAL A 360 -3.28 16.57 6.51
CA VAL A 360 -3.21 15.50 7.50
C VAL A 360 -3.99 15.87 8.74
N SER A 361 -5.00 15.07 9.08
CA SER A 361 -5.80 15.19 10.31
C SER A 361 -5.68 13.88 11.10
N VAL A 362 -4.88 13.88 12.15
CA VAL A 362 -4.59 12.69 12.92
C VAL A 362 -4.73 12.93 14.43
N ARG A 363 -5.29 11.95 15.14
CA ARG A 363 -5.39 12.04 16.58
C ARG A 363 -5.11 10.72 17.28
N ASN A 364 -4.42 10.77 18.39
CA ASN A 364 -4.34 9.69 19.33
C ASN A 364 -5.39 9.87 20.45
N GLU A 365 -5.99 8.81 20.91
CA GLU A 365 -7.06 8.87 21.91
C GLU A 365 -6.55 8.59 23.34
N LEU A 366 -5.46 7.83 23.50
CA LEU A 366 -5.01 7.37 24.82
C LEU A 366 -3.51 7.56 25.10
N PHE A 367 -2.61 6.79 24.44
CA PHE A 367 -1.25 6.58 24.96
C PHE A 367 -0.11 7.04 24.03
N GLY A 368 -0.39 7.59 22.87
CA GLY A 368 0.64 7.96 21.91
C GLY A 368 0.56 9.40 21.42
N PRO A 369 1.61 9.89 20.78
CA PRO A 369 1.52 11.07 19.93
C PRO A 369 0.67 10.75 18.70
N ALA A 370 0.20 11.78 18.01
CA ALA A 370 -0.40 11.57 16.71
C ALA A 370 0.68 11.27 15.66
N ILE A 371 1.81 11.99 15.70
CA ILE A 371 2.96 11.80 14.80
C ILE A 371 4.24 11.63 15.64
N GLY A 372 4.96 10.51 15.47
CA GLY A 372 6.24 10.28 16.12
C GLY A 372 6.37 8.95 16.86
N ALA A 373 6.85 8.98 18.13
CA ALA A 373 7.23 7.81 18.91
C ALA A 373 6.23 7.49 20.03
N ALA A 374 5.61 6.31 19.99
CA ALA A 374 4.67 5.85 21.01
C ALA A 374 5.35 5.35 22.29
N TYR A 375 4.55 5.05 23.32
CA TYR A 375 4.98 4.56 24.62
C TYR A 375 5.79 3.25 24.53
N GLY A 376 6.88 3.20 25.28
CA GLY A 376 7.70 1.99 25.39
C GLY A 376 8.51 1.63 24.14
N SER A 377 8.44 2.44 23.08
CA SER A 377 9.35 2.31 21.95
C SER A 377 10.78 2.62 22.41
N SER A 378 11.76 1.91 21.90
CA SER A 378 13.17 2.06 22.33
C SER A 378 14.12 1.96 21.14
N GLY A 379 15.28 2.59 21.31
CA GLY A 379 16.31 2.65 20.26
C GLY A 379 15.93 3.56 19.10
N GLY A 380 16.90 3.94 18.31
CA GLY A 380 16.73 4.76 17.11
C GLY A 380 16.33 6.21 17.38
N GLN A 381 16.27 6.96 16.30
CA GLN A 381 15.95 8.38 16.29
C GLN A 381 14.95 8.65 15.15
N ILE A 382 13.88 9.39 15.43
CA ILE A 382 12.88 9.77 14.42
C ILE A 382 13.10 11.23 14.05
N ASN A 383 13.34 11.51 12.79
CA ASN A 383 13.32 12.85 12.21
C ASN A 383 11.94 13.11 11.58
N ILE A 384 11.41 14.31 11.76
CA ILE A 384 10.08 14.69 11.25
C ILE A 384 10.24 15.94 10.38
N LEU A 385 9.82 15.84 9.12
CA LEU A 385 9.78 16.95 8.18
C LEU A 385 8.34 17.16 7.71
N ILE A 386 7.82 18.35 7.92
CA ILE A 386 6.50 18.80 7.43
C ILE A 386 6.75 20.00 6.54
N GLU A 387 6.38 19.91 5.28
CA GLU A 387 6.59 20.98 4.31
C GLU A 387 5.38 21.21 3.41
N ASN A 388 5.06 22.48 3.12
CA ASN A 388 3.94 22.89 2.27
C ASN A 388 2.61 22.22 2.62
N SER A 389 2.34 21.97 3.91
CA SER A 389 1.25 21.09 4.33
C SER A 389 0.35 21.73 5.39
N THR A 390 -0.87 21.22 5.49
CA THR A 390 -1.77 21.52 6.61
C THR A 390 -1.91 20.29 7.49
N VAL A 391 -1.47 20.38 8.74
CA VAL A 391 -1.43 19.25 9.67
C VAL A 391 -2.15 19.58 10.95
N THR A 392 -3.17 18.80 11.30
CA THR A 392 -3.80 18.78 12.61
C THR A 392 -3.44 17.50 13.33
N ALA A 393 -2.64 17.61 14.38
CA ALA A 393 -2.12 16.46 15.14
C ALA A 393 -2.50 16.57 16.62
N LYS A 394 -3.35 15.65 17.11
CA LYS A 394 -3.82 15.61 18.50
C LYS A 394 -3.20 14.44 19.24
N GLY A 395 -2.41 14.70 20.27
CA GLY A 395 -1.85 13.67 21.15
C GLY A 395 -2.91 13.08 22.10
N GLY A 396 -2.62 11.90 22.63
CA GLY A 396 -3.52 11.19 23.54
C GLY A 396 -3.60 11.80 24.95
N ASN A 397 -4.58 11.34 25.74
CA ASN A 397 -4.79 11.76 27.11
C ASN A 397 -4.51 10.63 28.09
N LEU A 398 -3.44 10.75 28.88
CA LEU A 398 -3.18 9.83 29.99
C LEU A 398 -4.05 10.21 31.21
N ARG A 399 -4.81 9.25 31.71
CA ARG A 399 -5.66 9.42 32.91
C ARG A 399 -4.91 9.84 34.18
N SER A 400 -3.57 9.78 34.19
CA SER A 400 -2.74 10.06 35.38
C SER A 400 -2.37 11.55 35.59
N GLY A 401 -2.70 12.43 34.67
CA GLY A 401 -2.58 13.91 34.87
C GLY A 401 -1.17 14.50 34.90
N THR A 402 -0.11 13.70 34.82
CA THR A 402 1.28 14.16 34.92
C THR A 402 2.12 13.96 33.65
N ASP A 403 1.68 13.11 32.74
CA ASP A 403 2.45 12.80 31.53
C ASP A 403 1.84 13.49 30.30
N TYR A 404 2.64 14.30 29.65
CA TYR A 404 2.26 15.05 28.47
C TYR A 404 2.51 14.22 27.20
N ILE A 405 1.49 14.06 26.38
CA ILE A 405 1.63 13.40 25.08
C ILE A 405 1.41 14.48 24.01
N PRO A 406 2.47 14.90 23.31
CA PRO A 406 2.36 15.90 22.25
C PRO A 406 1.60 15.35 21.04
N GLY A 407 1.01 16.24 20.24
CA GLY A 407 0.50 15.87 18.93
C GLY A 407 1.62 15.37 18.02
N ILE A 408 2.74 16.09 17.97
CA ILE A 408 3.95 15.74 17.23
C ILE A 408 5.11 15.58 18.22
N GLY A 409 5.81 14.44 18.19
CA GLY A 409 6.92 14.19 19.07
C GLY A 409 6.97 12.79 19.66
N LYS A 410 7.35 12.67 20.94
CA LYS A 410 7.42 11.39 21.65
C LYS A 410 6.56 11.37 22.90
N ASN A 411 6.18 10.18 23.33
CA ASN A 411 5.55 9.98 24.62
C ASN A 411 6.57 10.25 25.74
N SER A 412 6.20 11.05 26.74
CA SER A 412 7.07 11.49 27.83
C SER A 412 7.40 10.42 28.88
N SER A 413 6.68 9.32 28.92
CA SER A 413 6.87 8.27 29.93
C SER A 413 8.08 7.38 29.64
N GLY A 414 9.27 7.90 29.84
CA GLY A 414 10.53 7.24 30.19
C GLY A 414 11.18 6.24 29.22
N ARG A 415 10.48 5.72 28.22
CA ARG A 415 10.99 4.75 27.23
C ARG A 415 10.33 4.97 25.88
N ALA A 416 10.65 6.05 25.21
CA ALA A 416 10.25 6.26 23.81
C ALA A 416 11.51 6.44 22.96
N SER A 417 11.43 6.08 21.67
CA SER A 417 12.47 6.42 20.69
C SER A 417 12.71 7.92 20.69
N GLU A 418 13.96 8.33 20.53
CA GLU A 418 14.28 9.76 20.53
C GLU A 418 13.72 10.44 19.29
N ILE A 419 13.32 11.69 19.43
CA ILE A 419 13.06 12.57 18.30
C ILE A 419 14.36 13.33 18.01
N GLY A 420 14.86 13.20 16.79
CA GLY A 420 16.08 13.88 16.36
C GLY A 420 15.78 15.32 15.97
N LYS A 421 15.25 15.49 14.77
CA LYS A 421 14.90 16.82 14.23
C LYS A 421 13.42 16.90 13.95
N ILE A 422 12.84 18.08 14.22
CA ILE A 422 11.52 18.46 13.75
C ILE A 422 11.70 19.70 12.88
N GLN A 423 11.31 19.60 11.61
CA GLN A 423 11.33 20.72 10.67
C GLN A 423 9.92 20.97 10.15
N ILE A 424 9.42 22.18 10.29
CA ILE A 424 8.11 22.63 9.82
C ILE A 424 8.33 23.83 8.91
N LEU A 425 8.11 23.63 7.61
CA LEU A 425 8.46 24.58 6.57
C LEU A 425 7.22 24.91 5.73
N ASN A 426 6.91 26.19 5.55
CA ASN A 426 5.79 26.69 4.74
C ASN A 426 4.46 25.97 5.03
N SER A 427 4.17 25.68 6.29
CA SER A 427 3.08 24.82 6.69
C SER A 427 2.19 25.44 7.77
N THR A 428 0.94 24.99 7.81
CA THR A 428 0.05 25.28 8.93
C THR A 428 -0.09 24.02 9.78
N VAL A 429 0.34 24.10 11.05
CA VAL A 429 0.35 22.96 11.96
C VAL A 429 -0.41 23.30 13.24
N GLU A 430 -1.41 22.48 13.53
CA GLU A 430 -2.09 22.47 14.82
C GLU A 430 -1.73 21.16 15.54
N SER A 431 -0.98 21.28 16.62
CA SER A 431 -0.53 20.16 17.43
C SER A 431 -0.94 20.34 18.87
N PHE A 432 -2.08 19.76 19.26
CA PHE A 432 -2.63 19.91 20.60
C PHE A 432 -2.92 18.55 21.24
N ARG A 433 -2.90 18.56 22.56
CA ARG A 433 -3.33 17.45 23.41
C ARG A 433 -4.85 17.41 23.46
N LEU A 434 -5.47 16.24 23.37
CA LEU A 434 -6.85 16.02 23.76
C LEU A 434 -6.92 15.98 25.29
N GLU A 435 -7.31 17.07 25.93
CA GLU A 435 -7.83 17.06 27.29
C GLU A 435 -9.30 17.44 27.25
N GLU A 436 -10.14 16.54 27.68
CA GLU A 436 -11.51 16.85 28.05
C GLU A 436 -11.54 17.03 29.57
N LYS A 437 -11.52 18.26 30.00
CA LYS A 437 -11.80 18.63 31.37
C LYS A 437 -12.93 19.62 31.33
N ASP A 438 -14.09 19.26 31.87
CA ASP A 438 -15.30 20.08 31.96
C ASP A 438 -15.86 20.54 30.59
N GLY A 439 -15.78 19.72 29.55
CA GLY A 439 -16.30 20.03 28.22
C GLY A 439 -15.48 21.06 27.43
N THR A 440 -14.29 21.40 27.89
CA THR A 440 -13.38 22.36 27.23
C THR A 440 -12.13 21.63 26.72
N ASN A 441 -11.85 21.73 25.41
CA ASN A 441 -10.60 21.25 24.82
C ASN A 441 -9.45 22.20 25.19
N TYR A 442 -8.47 21.72 25.95
CA TYR A 442 -7.27 22.48 26.22
C TYR A 442 -6.27 22.31 25.08
N VAL A 443 -6.05 23.38 24.35
CA VAL A 443 -4.99 23.51 23.35
C VAL A 443 -3.69 23.80 24.07
N TYR A 444 -2.72 22.84 24.05
CA TYR A 444 -1.36 23.18 24.46
C TYR A 444 -0.69 24.03 23.39
N ASP A 445 -0.44 25.26 23.74
CA ASP A 445 0.00 26.39 22.93
C ASP A 445 1.45 26.27 22.46
N LYS A 446 2.04 25.05 22.39
CA LYS A 446 3.48 25.05 22.11
C LYS A 446 3.99 23.71 21.59
N LEU A 447 4.64 23.73 20.44
CA LEU A 447 5.87 22.99 20.19
C LEU A 447 6.93 23.53 21.19
N HIS A 448 6.80 23.20 22.45
CA HIS A 448 7.67 23.77 23.46
C HIS A 448 8.92 22.94 23.63
N THR A 449 10.04 23.58 23.39
CA THR A 449 11.38 23.12 23.76
C THR A 449 11.55 22.84 25.27
N LYS A 450 10.72 23.44 26.13
CA LYS A 450 10.76 23.22 27.58
C LYS A 450 9.87 22.09 28.09
N GLU A 451 8.87 21.68 27.33
CA GLU A 451 7.88 20.67 27.74
C GLU A 451 7.96 19.36 26.96
N LEU A 452 8.83 19.28 25.95
CA LEU A 452 9.26 18.03 25.32
C LEU A 452 10.59 17.60 25.92
N PRO A 453 10.62 16.88 27.04
CA PRO A 453 11.87 16.47 27.63
C PRO A 453 12.64 15.60 26.63
N GLY A 454 13.80 16.08 26.22
CA GLY A 454 14.72 15.36 25.37
C GLY A 454 14.85 15.82 23.91
N ILE A 455 14.16 16.87 23.47
CA ILE A 455 14.43 17.49 22.16
C ILE A 455 15.14 18.82 22.40
N PRO A 456 16.43 18.96 22.05
CA PRO A 456 17.13 20.25 22.10
C PRO A 456 16.47 21.28 21.18
N ALA A 457 16.47 22.55 21.61
CA ALA A 457 15.84 23.64 20.85
C ALA A 457 16.44 23.79 19.43
N GLU A 458 17.76 23.55 19.32
CA GLU A 458 18.51 23.57 18.06
C GLU A 458 18.06 22.48 17.05
N ASN A 459 17.34 21.47 17.51
CA ASN A 459 16.81 20.41 16.66
C ASN A 459 15.38 20.72 16.16
N ILE A 460 14.81 21.87 16.52
CA ILE A 460 13.47 22.27 16.06
C ILE A 460 13.61 23.50 15.17
N THR A 461 13.26 23.35 13.90
CA THR A 461 13.25 24.43 12.91
C THR A 461 11.83 24.67 12.45
N ILE A 462 11.33 25.91 12.62
CA ILE A 462 10.03 26.34 12.11
C ILE A 462 10.27 27.61 11.30
N CYS A 463 9.77 27.64 10.05
CA CYS A 463 10.07 28.73 9.13
C CYS A 463 8.97 28.83 8.07
N GLY A 464 8.53 30.04 7.75
CA GLY A 464 7.41 30.30 6.83
C GLY A 464 6.11 29.62 7.25
N SER A 465 5.92 29.37 8.53
CA SER A 465 4.88 28.46 9.01
C SER A 465 4.05 29.05 10.14
N THR A 466 2.79 28.64 10.20
CA THR A 466 1.91 28.93 11.33
C THR A 466 1.76 27.67 12.18
N VAL A 467 2.20 27.73 13.43
CA VAL A 467 2.10 26.62 14.38
C VAL A 467 1.30 27.06 15.59
N ASN A 468 0.19 26.36 15.86
CA ASN A 468 -0.78 26.69 16.92
C ASN A 468 -1.19 28.18 16.91
N GLY A 469 -1.45 28.72 15.73
CA GLY A 469 -1.85 30.13 15.53
C GLY A 469 -0.73 31.15 15.59
N LYS A 470 0.52 30.74 15.85
CA LYS A 470 1.69 31.62 15.83
C LYS A 470 2.46 31.46 14.53
N THR A 471 2.57 32.53 13.74
CA THR A 471 3.35 32.55 12.51
C THR A 471 4.82 32.84 12.79
N ILE A 472 5.70 32.10 12.14
CA ILE A 472 7.15 32.29 12.15
C ILE A 472 7.56 32.41 10.68
N ASP A 473 7.88 33.63 10.27
CA ASP A 473 8.23 33.95 8.90
C ASP A 473 9.66 33.46 8.55
N HIS A 474 9.93 33.33 7.26
CA HIS A 474 11.28 33.15 6.77
C HIS A 474 12.12 34.42 6.96
N SER A 475 13.40 34.24 7.12
CA SER A 475 14.40 35.31 7.11
C SER A 475 15.39 35.01 5.99
N PHE A 476 15.23 35.67 4.84
CA PHE A 476 16.02 35.40 3.65
C PHE A 476 17.24 36.31 3.53
N ASP A 477 18.30 35.77 2.95
CA ASP A 477 19.39 36.54 2.40
C ASP A 477 19.01 37.10 0.99
N GLU A 478 19.94 37.82 0.37
CA GLU A 478 19.73 38.44 -0.94
C GLU A 478 19.55 37.43 -2.10
N TYR A 479 19.84 36.15 -1.87
CA TYR A 479 19.70 35.05 -2.84
C TYR A 479 18.52 34.13 -2.49
N GLY A 480 17.67 34.52 -1.55
CA GLY A 480 16.49 33.75 -1.16
C GLY A 480 16.76 32.52 -0.29
N LYS A 481 17.97 32.42 0.27
CA LYS A 481 18.31 31.38 1.23
C LYS A 481 17.85 31.76 2.64
N CYS A 482 17.02 30.93 3.25
CA CYS A 482 16.56 31.18 4.59
C CYS A 482 17.67 30.96 5.62
N THR A 483 17.94 31.95 6.45
CA THR A 483 18.94 31.90 7.52
C THR A 483 18.57 30.97 8.70
N LEU A 484 17.28 30.56 8.76
CA LEU A 484 16.77 29.65 9.80
C LEU A 484 16.77 28.18 9.38
N CYS A 485 16.43 27.88 8.12
CA CYS A 485 16.29 26.50 7.66
C CYS A 485 17.29 26.10 6.58
N ASP A 486 18.18 27.03 6.17
CA ASP A 486 19.20 26.84 5.14
C ASP A 486 18.65 26.47 3.74
N LYS A 487 17.33 26.48 3.56
CA LYS A 487 16.68 26.21 2.28
C LYS A 487 16.43 27.49 1.51
N TYR A 488 16.40 27.38 0.19
CA TYR A 488 15.94 28.44 -0.69
C TYR A 488 14.41 28.37 -0.83
N ASP A 489 13.71 29.50 -0.75
CA ASP A 489 12.27 29.54 -0.98
C ASP A 489 11.96 29.93 -2.43
N LEU A 490 11.29 29.04 -3.17
CA LEU A 490 10.97 29.27 -4.58
C LEU A 490 10.04 30.48 -4.78
N GLY A 491 9.11 30.72 -3.84
CA GLY A 491 8.21 31.89 -3.88
C GLY A 491 9.01 33.18 -3.78
N TYR A 492 9.85 33.29 -2.74
CA TYR A 492 10.74 34.43 -2.57
C TYR A 492 11.66 34.63 -3.78
N CYS A 493 12.32 33.56 -4.24
CA CYS A 493 13.22 33.62 -5.39
C CYS A 493 12.51 34.08 -6.68
N TYR A 494 11.27 33.63 -6.87
CA TYR A 494 10.46 34.07 -8.01
C TYR A 494 10.08 35.55 -7.93
N GLU A 495 9.55 36.00 -6.78
CA GLU A 495 9.13 37.39 -6.57
C GLU A 495 10.29 38.38 -6.68
N HIS A 496 11.52 37.96 -6.36
CA HIS A 496 12.72 38.80 -6.44
C HIS A 496 13.51 38.61 -7.74
N GLY A 497 12.97 37.90 -8.73
CA GLY A 497 13.58 37.71 -10.04
C GLY A 497 14.87 36.87 -10.04
N LEU A 498 15.04 36.03 -9.00
CA LEU A 498 16.19 35.14 -8.87
C LEU A 498 16.02 33.81 -9.63
N LEU A 499 14.82 33.51 -10.13
CA LEU A 499 14.53 32.33 -10.95
C LEU A 499 14.44 32.70 -12.43
N THR A 500 15.03 31.88 -13.28
CA THR A 500 14.85 31.94 -14.75
C THR A 500 14.12 30.68 -15.19
N LEU A 501 12.92 30.88 -15.78
CA LEU A 501 12.07 29.83 -16.31
C LEU A 501 12.23 29.76 -17.82
N GLU A 502 12.66 28.63 -18.35
CA GLU A 502 12.88 28.44 -19.78
C GLU A 502 11.75 27.61 -20.41
N GLY A 503 11.40 27.91 -21.67
CA GLY A 503 10.40 27.16 -22.44
C GLY A 503 8.96 27.61 -22.29
N LEU A 504 8.68 28.62 -21.46
CA LEU A 504 7.34 29.19 -21.26
C LEU A 504 7.20 30.62 -21.75
N THR A 505 8.20 31.12 -22.50
CA THR A 505 8.17 32.45 -23.14
C THR A 505 7.76 32.28 -24.59
N ASP A 506 6.85 33.14 -25.08
CA ASP A 506 6.38 33.16 -26.47
C ASP A 506 5.88 31.80 -27.00
N CYS A 507 5.10 31.11 -26.20
CA CYS A 507 4.53 29.82 -26.58
C CYS A 507 3.52 30.01 -27.72
N ALA A 508 3.68 29.25 -28.84
CA ALA A 508 2.69 29.14 -29.89
C ALA A 508 1.80 27.90 -29.69
N HIS A 509 0.52 28.03 -30.04
CA HIS A 509 -0.40 26.92 -30.01
C HIS A 509 -0.11 25.91 -31.12
N ASP A 510 0.19 24.70 -30.76
CA ASP A 510 0.43 23.58 -31.69
C ASP A 510 -0.33 22.32 -31.26
N GLY A 511 -1.25 22.45 -30.31
CA GLY A 511 -2.01 21.34 -29.71
C GLY A 511 -1.24 20.52 -28.68
N SER A 512 0.04 20.83 -28.42
CA SER A 512 0.82 20.15 -27.39
C SER A 512 0.81 20.91 -26.06
N GLU A 513 1.06 20.18 -24.98
CA GLU A 513 1.28 20.79 -23.66
C GLU A 513 2.56 21.64 -23.64
N LYS A 514 2.45 22.85 -23.09
CA LYS A 514 3.62 23.72 -22.86
C LYS A 514 4.17 23.46 -21.47
N LYS A 515 5.45 23.14 -21.42
CA LYS A 515 6.17 22.80 -20.18
C LYS A 515 7.51 23.50 -20.10
N LEU A 516 8.03 23.63 -18.89
CA LEU A 516 9.39 24.12 -18.68
C LEU A 516 10.39 23.21 -19.39
N THR A 517 11.36 23.83 -20.06
CA THR A 517 12.53 23.14 -20.62
C THR A 517 13.76 23.27 -19.73
N GLY A 518 13.74 24.26 -18.82
CA GLY A 518 14.77 24.49 -17.82
C GLY A 518 14.28 25.41 -16.71
N LEU A 519 14.89 25.29 -15.56
CA LEU A 519 14.71 26.18 -14.41
C LEU A 519 16.08 26.42 -13.78
N SER A 520 16.47 27.69 -13.64
CA SER A 520 17.71 28.03 -12.95
C SER A 520 17.47 29.06 -11.85
N HIS A 521 18.33 29.07 -10.86
CA HIS A 521 18.31 29.93 -9.69
C HIS A 521 19.65 30.63 -9.51
N GLN A 522 19.63 31.95 -9.35
CA GLN A 522 20.81 32.75 -9.00
C GLN A 522 21.10 32.57 -7.48
N THR A 523 22.10 31.77 -7.16
CA THR A 523 22.46 31.40 -5.77
C THR A 523 23.57 32.29 -5.18
N GLY A 524 24.12 33.22 -5.98
CA GLY A 524 25.18 34.14 -5.63
C GLY A 524 25.37 35.24 -6.68
N GLU A 525 26.24 36.20 -6.42
CA GLU A 525 26.51 37.34 -7.34
C GLU A 525 26.85 36.90 -8.75
N ASN A 526 27.63 35.82 -8.89
CA ASN A 526 28.03 35.24 -10.18
C ASN A 526 27.77 33.72 -10.22
N GLU A 527 26.88 33.21 -9.38
CA GLU A 527 26.56 31.80 -9.29
C GLU A 527 25.11 31.55 -9.67
N THR A 528 24.93 30.68 -10.65
CA THR A 528 23.61 30.20 -11.08
C THR A 528 23.59 28.69 -11.04
N LYS A 529 22.61 28.11 -10.35
CA LYS A 529 22.39 26.68 -10.26
C LYS A 529 21.25 26.28 -11.18
N GLN A 530 21.47 25.28 -12.04
CA GLN A 530 20.39 24.60 -12.75
C GLN A 530 19.64 23.69 -11.77
N LEU A 531 18.32 23.82 -11.71
CA LEU A 531 17.46 23.02 -10.85
C LEU A 531 16.97 21.79 -11.61
N THR A 532 16.93 20.68 -10.89
CA THR A 532 16.51 19.39 -11.43
C THR A 532 15.11 19.05 -10.94
N GLU A 533 14.18 18.78 -11.85
CA GLU A 533 12.83 18.33 -11.51
C GLU A 533 12.88 16.99 -10.75
N ASN A 534 12.00 16.82 -9.78
CA ASN A 534 11.95 15.72 -8.81
C ASN A 534 13.14 15.63 -7.82
N THR A 535 14.09 16.56 -7.88
CA THR A 535 15.20 16.67 -6.93
C THR A 535 15.15 18.00 -6.19
N ASP A 536 15.10 19.12 -6.92
CA ASP A 536 15.08 20.48 -6.38
C ASP A 536 13.65 21.07 -6.40
N TYR A 537 12.79 20.62 -7.29
CA TYR A 537 11.39 21.04 -7.39
C TYR A 537 10.51 19.98 -8.06
N THR A 538 9.18 20.13 -7.92
CA THR A 538 8.18 19.48 -8.76
C THR A 538 7.33 20.54 -9.46
N ALA A 539 6.84 20.25 -10.67
CA ALA A 539 6.04 21.17 -11.47
C ALA A 539 4.64 20.61 -11.74
N SER A 540 3.63 21.44 -11.56
CA SER A 540 2.24 21.16 -11.93
C SER A 540 1.75 22.20 -12.91
N TYR A 541 1.04 21.78 -13.95
CA TYR A 541 0.58 22.65 -15.02
C TYR A 541 -0.95 22.69 -15.09
N SER A 542 -1.50 23.85 -15.44
CA SER A 542 -2.91 24.03 -15.74
C SER A 542 -3.11 24.89 -16.98
N ASN A 543 -4.12 24.56 -17.78
CA ASN A 543 -4.51 25.28 -19.01
C ASN A 543 -3.37 25.45 -20.04
N ASN A 544 -2.38 24.60 -20.02
CA ASN A 544 -1.11 24.75 -20.74
C ASN A 544 -1.15 24.22 -22.21
N VAL A 545 -2.33 24.12 -22.79
CA VAL A 545 -2.55 23.66 -24.19
C VAL A 545 -3.27 24.70 -25.03
N ALA A 546 -4.37 25.26 -24.52
CA ALA A 546 -5.24 26.16 -25.26
C ALA A 546 -4.66 27.58 -25.36
N PRO A 547 -4.93 28.30 -26.46
CA PRO A 547 -4.52 29.69 -26.60
C PRO A 547 -5.09 30.59 -25.50
N TYR A 548 -4.24 31.43 -24.93
CA TYR A 548 -4.58 32.46 -23.96
C TYR A 548 -3.48 33.52 -23.93
N THR A 549 -3.82 34.75 -24.24
CA THR A 549 -2.82 35.83 -24.52
C THR A 549 -2.82 36.95 -23.46
N LEU A 550 -3.73 36.93 -22.48
CA LEU A 550 -3.76 37.92 -21.41
C LEU A 550 -2.76 37.58 -20.30
N THR A 551 -2.06 38.60 -19.84
CA THR A 551 -1.13 38.52 -18.70
C THR A 551 -1.82 39.03 -17.41
N PRO A 552 -1.27 38.75 -16.21
CA PRO A 552 -1.84 39.25 -14.96
C PRO A 552 -2.05 40.76 -14.87
N GLU A 553 -1.35 41.55 -15.70
CA GLU A 553 -1.45 43.00 -15.76
C GLU A 553 -2.56 43.48 -16.70
N ASP A 554 -3.14 42.61 -17.54
CA ASP A 554 -4.13 42.99 -18.53
C ASP A 554 -5.55 43.05 -17.93
N GLU A 555 -6.34 44.03 -18.40
CA GLU A 555 -7.76 44.10 -18.05
C GLU A 555 -8.51 42.88 -18.62
N GLY A 556 -9.24 42.18 -17.79
CA GLY A 556 -9.97 40.94 -18.14
C GLY A 556 -9.17 39.67 -17.98
N PHE A 557 -7.98 39.71 -17.38
CA PHE A 557 -7.24 38.50 -17.00
C PHE A 557 -8.08 37.59 -16.10
N ASP A 558 -8.17 36.32 -16.47
CA ASP A 558 -8.89 35.29 -15.69
C ASP A 558 -7.90 34.20 -15.26
N PRO A 559 -7.48 34.17 -13.99
CA PRO A 559 -6.50 33.21 -13.50
C PRO A 559 -6.99 31.76 -13.56
N ALA A 560 -8.30 31.51 -13.67
CA ALA A 560 -8.86 30.16 -13.81
C ALA A 560 -8.70 29.62 -15.24
N LYS A 561 -8.49 30.50 -16.24
CA LYS A 561 -8.32 30.14 -17.65
C LYS A 561 -6.88 30.29 -18.13
N ALA A 562 -6.09 31.11 -17.46
CA ALA A 562 -4.72 31.41 -17.85
C ALA A 562 -3.83 30.16 -17.72
N PRO A 563 -2.94 29.94 -18.70
CA PRO A 563 -1.87 28.96 -18.58
C PRO A 563 -0.98 29.25 -17.38
N LYS A 564 -0.74 28.23 -16.55
CA LYS A 564 0.04 28.38 -15.33
C LYS A 564 0.92 27.17 -15.08
N VAL A 565 2.15 27.42 -14.63
CA VAL A 565 2.97 26.42 -13.93
C VAL A 565 3.04 26.76 -12.46
N THR A 566 2.88 25.75 -11.62
CA THR A 566 3.10 25.84 -10.18
C THR A 566 4.30 24.98 -9.82
N LEU A 567 5.29 25.60 -9.20
CA LEU A 567 6.53 24.97 -8.75
C LEU A 567 6.44 24.76 -7.24
N TYR A 568 6.78 23.58 -6.77
CA TYR A 568 6.93 23.26 -5.35
C TYR A 568 8.37 22.87 -5.08
N GLY A 569 9.01 23.53 -4.12
CA GLY A 569 10.38 23.25 -3.73
C GLY A 569 10.53 21.89 -3.05
N THR A 570 11.59 21.17 -3.39
CA THR A 570 11.99 19.89 -2.77
C THR A 570 13.49 19.91 -2.47
N GLY A 571 13.99 18.97 -1.68
CA GLY A 571 15.41 18.90 -1.35
C GLY A 571 15.92 20.15 -0.62
N ASN A 572 16.81 20.89 -1.26
CA ASN A 572 17.36 22.15 -0.76
C ASN A 572 16.45 23.37 -1.01
N TYR A 573 15.29 23.16 -1.63
CA TYR A 573 14.31 24.19 -1.90
C TYR A 573 13.03 23.92 -1.10
N CYS A 574 12.31 24.97 -0.78
CA CYS A 574 10.99 24.94 -0.14
C CYS A 574 10.08 25.99 -0.78
N GLY A 575 8.86 26.10 -0.28
CA GLY A 575 7.92 27.10 -0.78
C GLY A 575 7.32 26.75 -2.14
N LYS A 576 6.52 27.70 -2.62
CA LYS A 576 5.73 27.57 -3.84
C LYS A 576 5.90 28.81 -4.70
N ALA A 577 6.12 28.65 -5.99
CA ALA A 577 6.08 29.73 -6.98
C ALA A 577 5.00 29.43 -8.03
N GLU A 578 4.25 30.42 -8.45
CA GLU A 578 3.28 30.34 -9.54
C GLU A 578 3.68 31.30 -10.66
N HIS A 579 3.78 30.79 -11.88
CA HIS A 579 4.07 31.59 -13.06
C HIS A 579 2.97 31.40 -14.10
N TYR A 580 2.32 32.52 -14.46
CA TYR A 580 1.39 32.58 -15.59
C TYR A 580 2.15 32.91 -16.87
N PHE A 581 1.76 32.26 -17.95
CA PHE A 581 2.38 32.49 -19.27
C PHE A 581 1.31 32.58 -20.35
N THR A 582 1.71 33.01 -21.55
CA THR A 582 0.78 33.15 -22.68
C THR A 582 1.02 32.09 -23.73
N ILE A 583 -0.06 31.69 -24.41
CA ILE A 583 -0.05 30.80 -25.58
C ILE A 583 -0.74 31.56 -26.71
N SER A 584 0.01 32.00 -27.72
CA SER A 584 -0.52 32.67 -28.91
C SER A 584 -1.17 31.66 -29.86
N GLU A 585 -2.11 32.13 -30.71
CA GLU A 585 -2.72 31.32 -31.77
C GLU A 585 -1.72 30.89 -32.83
#